data_d799140cc47f89225f9751376d1b00f4
#
_entry.id   d799140cc47f89225f9751376d1b00f4
#
_cell.length_a   1.000
_cell.length_b   1.000
_cell.length_c   1.000
_cell.angle_alpha   90.00
_cell.angle_beta   90.00
_cell.angle_gamma   90.00
#
_symmetry.space_group_name_H-M   'P 1'
#
loop_
_entity.id
_entity.type
_entity.pdbx_description
1 polymer ?
#
loop_
_entity_poly.entity_id
_entity_poly.type
_entity_poly.pdbx_seq_one_letter_code
_entity_poly.pdbx_strand_id
1 'polypeptide(L)'
;MGASCLEDRPLIKLVFCLKRLPHLSLEKFQTYWLDTHGPLVRSHAAALKIRRYVQSHTTENLGLNQAAAASRGAPGGFDGVAELWWDTVEDFASAASTPEGREAARILLEDERRFIDHSRSPLWISVEHPIVER
;
A
#
# COMPACT_ATOMS: atom_id res chain seq x y z
N MET A 1 25.98 11.21 -16.90
CA MET A 1 24.87 12.09 -16.56
C MET A 1 23.53 11.61 -17.04
N GLY A 2 23.50 10.83 -18.13
CA GLY A 2 22.26 10.26 -18.62
C GLY A 2 21.55 9.33 -17.62
N ALA A 3 22.30 8.57 -16.83
CA ALA A 3 21.71 7.70 -15.81
C ALA A 3 21.00 8.49 -14.72
N SER A 4 21.49 9.69 -14.38
CA SER A 4 20.89 10.50 -13.33
C SER A 4 19.49 11.00 -13.68
N CYS A 5 19.19 11.17 -14.97
CA CYS A 5 17.86 11.62 -15.39
C CYS A 5 16.76 10.62 -15.03
N LEU A 6 17.06 9.30 -15.13
CA LEU A 6 16.11 8.26 -14.72
C LEU A 6 16.05 8.14 -13.20
N GLU A 7 17.20 8.23 -12.54
CA GLU A 7 17.30 8.14 -11.10
C GLU A 7 16.61 9.31 -10.40
N ASP A 8 16.62 10.49 -11.04
CA ASP A 8 16.01 11.70 -10.50
C ASP A 8 14.51 11.77 -10.72
N ARG A 9 13.95 10.89 -11.54
CA ARG A 9 12.49 10.85 -11.73
C ARG A 9 11.82 10.36 -10.46
N PRO A 10 10.86 11.13 -9.95
CA PRO A 10 10.10 10.63 -8.80
C PRO A 10 9.32 9.38 -9.20
N LEU A 11 9.38 8.37 -8.35
CA LEU A 11 8.55 7.19 -8.51
C LEU A 11 7.11 7.59 -8.24
N ILE A 12 6.18 6.98 -8.94
CA ILE A 12 4.78 7.12 -8.57
C ILE A 12 4.46 6.07 -7.52
N LYS A 13 3.55 6.40 -6.64
CA LYS A 13 3.16 5.45 -5.62
C LYS A 13 1.65 5.46 -5.38
N LEU A 14 1.14 4.27 -5.11
CA LEU A 14 -0.22 4.08 -4.63
C LEU A 14 -0.17 4.08 -3.10
N VAL A 15 -1.01 4.90 -2.50
CA VAL A 15 -1.21 4.91 -1.05
C VAL A 15 -2.57 4.31 -0.79
N PHE A 16 -2.61 3.27 0.05
CA PHE A 16 -3.84 2.57 0.38
C PHE A 16 -3.99 2.53 1.89
N CYS A 17 -4.93 3.32 2.41
CA CYS A 17 -5.20 3.41 3.84
C CYS A 17 -6.25 2.38 4.22
N LEU A 18 -5.88 1.41 5.04
CA LEU A 18 -6.67 0.21 5.25
C LEU A 18 -7.48 0.25 6.55
N LYS A 19 -8.77 -0.05 6.42
CA LYS A 19 -9.64 -0.44 7.54
C LYS A 19 -9.91 -1.93 7.43
N ARG A 20 -9.78 -2.63 8.55
CA ARG A 20 -10.08 -4.07 8.58
C ARG A 20 -11.58 -4.33 8.50
N LEU A 21 -11.95 -5.51 8.06
CA LEU A 21 -13.33 -5.96 8.14
C LEU A 21 -13.79 -5.95 9.61
N PRO A 22 -15.05 -5.59 9.88
CA PRO A 22 -15.53 -5.40 11.27
C PRO A 22 -15.39 -6.61 12.18
N HIS A 23 -15.41 -7.82 11.63
CA HIS A 23 -15.32 -9.05 12.43
C HIS A 23 -13.88 -9.44 12.79
N LEU A 24 -12.88 -8.75 12.22
CA LEU A 24 -11.48 -9.08 12.49
C LEU A 24 -10.93 -8.21 13.62
N SER A 25 -10.15 -8.82 14.52
CA SER A 25 -9.33 -8.04 15.45
C SER A 25 -8.17 -7.40 14.68
N LEU A 26 -7.56 -6.37 15.27
CA LEU A 26 -6.38 -5.76 14.66
C LEU A 26 -5.27 -6.79 14.47
N GLU A 27 -5.06 -7.66 15.47
CA GLU A 27 -4.03 -8.69 15.39
C GLU A 27 -4.29 -9.65 14.23
N LYS A 28 -5.52 -10.15 14.08
CA LYS A 28 -5.87 -11.07 13.00
C LYS A 28 -5.74 -10.41 11.64
N PHE A 29 -6.15 -9.17 11.53
CA PHE A 29 -6.00 -8.38 10.31
C PHE A 29 -4.51 -8.26 9.92
N GLN A 30 -3.68 -7.83 10.86
CA GLN A 30 -2.26 -7.62 10.59
C GLN A 30 -1.53 -8.93 10.28
N THR A 31 -1.86 -10.01 10.98
CA THR A 31 -1.26 -11.31 10.73
C THR A 31 -1.59 -11.81 9.33
N TYR A 32 -2.84 -11.74 8.92
CA TYR A 32 -3.25 -12.14 7.57
C TYR A 32 -2.57 -11.28 6.51
N TRP A 33 -2.57 -9.98 6.72
CA TRP A 33 -1.97 -9.03 5.79
C TRP A 33 -0.48 -9.30 5.58
N LEU A 34 0.25 -9.53 6.67
CA LEU A 34 1.70 -9.77 6.61
C LEU A 34 2.02 -11.17 6.10
N ASP A 35 1.40 -12.19 6.66
CA ASP A 35 1.84 -13.58 6.47
C ASP A 35 1.19 -14.26 5.26
N THR A 36 0.02 -13.81 4.83
CA THR A 36 -0.69 -14.39 3.70
C THR A 36 -0.72 -13.45 2.50
N HIS A 37 -1.21 -12.25 2.69
CA HIS A 37 -1.34 -11.30 1.57
C HIS A 37 0.00 -10.78 1.09
N GLY A 38 0.93 -10.50 2.00
CA GLY A 38 2.27 -10.00 1.63
C GLY A 38 2.99 -10.90 0.65
N PRO A 39 3.15 -12.19 0.96
CA PRO A 39 3.76 -13.12 0.01
C PRO A 39 3.01 -13.24 -1.31
N LEU A 40 1.68 -13.13 -1.29
CA LEU A 40 0.88 -13.16 -2.50
C LEU A 40 1.19 -11.95 -3.40
N VAL A 41 1.27 -10.76 -2.83
CA VAL A 41 1.67 -9.56 -3.58
C VAL A 41 3.06 -9.77 -4.17
N ARG A 42 4.00 -10.28 -3.38
CA ARG A 42 5.36 -10.54 -3.84
C ARG A 42 5.37 -11.45 -5.07
N SER A 43 4.55 -12.50 -5.06
CA SER A 43 4.51 -13.45 -6.17
C SER A 43 3.93 -12.85 -7.46
N HIS A 44 3.16 -11.76 -7.35
CA HIS A 44 2.55 -11.10 -8.51
C HIS A 44 3.20 -9.76 -8.86
N ALA A 45 4.26 -9.39 -8.14
CA ALA A 45 4.89 -8.08 -8.34
C ALA A 45 5.43 -7.90 -9.76
N ALA A 46 6.04 -8.94 -10.34
CA ALA A 46 6.58 -8.86 -11.69
C ALA A 46 5.49 -8.62 -12.73
N ALA A 47 4.38 -9.36 -12.65
CA ALA A 47 3.26 -9.22 -13.58
C ALA A 47 2.62 -7.83 -13.49
N LEU A 48 2.63 -7.22 -12.32
CA LEU A 48 2.05 -5.89 -12.07
C LEU A 48 3.09 -4.77 -12.18
N LYS A 49 4.35 -5.11 -12.45
CA LYS A 49 5.48 -4.17 -12.55
C LYS A 49 5.68 -3.34 -11.27
N ILE A 50 5.32 -3.91 -10.13
CA ILE A 50 5.52 -3.25 -8.84
C ILE A 50 7.02 -3.19 -8.56
N ARG A 51 7.52 -1.97 -8.33
CA ARG A 51 8.92 -1.74 -8.01
C ARG A 51 9.21 -2.00 -6.54
N ARG A 52 8.30 -1.60 -5.68
CA ARG A 52 8.45 -1.70 -4.24
C ARG A 52 7.08 -1.80 -3.59
N TYR A 53 6.97 -2.59 -2.53
CA TYR A 53 5.75 -2.75 -1.76
C TYR A 53 6.10 -2.73 -0.28
N VAL A 54 5.45 -1.88 0.49
CA VAL A 54 5.67 -1.73 1.92
C VAL A 54 4.33 -1.75 2.64
N GLN A 55 4.26 -2.53 3.70
CA GLN A 55 3.14 -2.50 4.63
C GLN A 55 3.56 -1.75 5.89
N SER A 56 2.80 -0.73 6.26
CA SER A 56 2.99 -0.02 7.53
C SER A 56 1.84 -0.39 8.45
N HIS A 57 2.13 -1.20 9.46
CA HIS A 57 1.14 -1.69 10.40
C HIS A 57 0.97 -0.68 11.53
N THR A 58 -0.28 -0.26 11.78
CA THR A 58 -0.56 0.65 12.89
C THR A 58 -0.13 -0.02 14.19
N THR A 59 0.69 0.70 14.97
CA THR A 59 1.18 0.16 16.23
C THR A 59 0.06 0.08 17.27
N GLU A 60 0.13 -0.95 18.10
CA GLU A 60 -0.80 -1.12 19.21
C GLU A 60 -0.49 -0.16 20.37
N ASN A 61 0.58 0.60 20.29
CA ASN A 61 0.88 1.61 21.30
C ASN A 61 -0.09 2.77 21.19
N LEU A 62 -1.25 2.61 21.80
CA LEU A 62 -2.34 3.59 21.74
C LEU A 62 -1.94 4.95 22.30
N GLY A 63 -1.08 4.97 23.31
CA GLY A 63 -0.62 6.24 23.91
C GLY A 63 0.11 7.12 22.91
N LEU A 64 1.00 6.52 22.09
CA LEU A 64 1.71 7.27 21.07
C LEU A 64 0.77 7.79 20.00
N ASN A 65 -0.14 6.94 19.52
CA ASN A 65 -1.08 7.33 18.47
C ASN A 65 -2.04 8.41 18.95
N GLN A 66 -2.54 8.30 20.18
CA GLN A 66 -3.43 9.30 20.75
C GLN A 66 -2.71 10.64 20.92
N ALA A 67 -1.48 10.64 21.41
CA ALA A 67 -0.70 11.86 21.57
C ALA A 67 -0.42 12.53 20.22
N ALA A 68 -0.05 11.75 19.20
CA ALA A 68 0.20 12.30 17.89
C ALA A 68 -1.05 12.93 17.29
N ALA A 69 -2.18 12.26 17.38
CA ALA A 69 -3.45 12.77 16.87
C ALA A 69 -3.88 14.02 17.64
N ALA A 70 -3.80 13.99 18.97
CA ALA A 70 -4.21 15.10 19.81
C ALA A 70 -3.40 16.38 19.53
N SER A 71 -2.11 16.23 19.21
CA SER A 71 -1.25 17.37 18.90
C SER A 71 -1.73 18.17 17.68
N ARG A 72 -2.58 17.58 16.85
CA ARG A 72 -3.12 18.20 15.64
C ARG A 72 -4.64 18.32 15.66
N GLY A 73 -5.31 17.91 16.74
CA GLY A 73 -6.76 17.81 16.75
C GLY A 73 -7.28 16.85 15.70
N ALA A 74 -6.51 15.78 15.41
CA ALA A 74 -6.80 14.86 14.31
C ALA A 74 -7.68 13.71 14.77
N PRO A 75 -8.47 13.12 13.85
CA PRO A 75 -9.27 11.93 14.16
C PRO A 75 -8.37 10.70 14.28
N GLY A 76 -8.96 9.57 14.67
CA GLY A 76 -8.27 8.29 14.69
C GLY A 76 -7.80 7.87 13.30
N GLY A 77 -6.75 7.08 13.27
CA GLY A 77 -6.14 6.64 12.02
C GLY A 77 -6.71 5.34 11.48
N PHE A 78 -5.97 4.76 10.56
CA PHE A 78 -6.29 3.49 9.91
C PHE A 78 -5.59 2.34 10.60
N ASP A 79 -5.93 1.11 10.20
CA ASP A 79 -5.30 -0.09 10.75
C ASP A 79 -3.94 -0.35 10.13
N GLY A 80 -3.69 0.25 8.98
CA GLY A 80 -2.41 0.21 8.32
C GLY A 80 -2.44 1.00 7.04
N VAL A 81 -1.25 1.14 6.43
CA VAL A 81 -1.11 1.78 5.13
C VAL A 81 -0.26 0.88 4.24
N ALA A 82 -0.78 0.54 3.07
CA ALA A 82 0.00 -0.13 2.03
C ALA A 82 0.52 0.92 1.07
N GLU A 83 1.79 0.79 0.71
CA GLU A 83 2.40 1.68 -0.27
C GLU A 83 3.07 0.83 -1.35
N LEU A 84 2.77 1.15 -2.60
CA LEU A 84 3.31 0.44 -3.74
C LEU A 84 3.88 1.45 -4.73
N TRP A 85 5.06 1.17 -5.26
CA TRP A 85 5.75 2.09 -6.18
C TRP A 85 5.90 1.47 -7.56
N TRP A 86 5.83 2.32 -8.56
CA TRP A 86 6.12 2.00 -9.96
C TRP A 86 7.13 3.01 -10.51
N ASP A 87 7.90 2.58 -11.50
CA ASP A 87 8.86 3.46 -12.13
C ASP A 87 8.18 4.57 -12.92
N THR A 88 7.06 4.26 -13.57
CA THR A 88 6.34 5.21 -14.43
C THR A 88 4.83 5.00 -14.32
N VAL A 89 4.07 6.01 -14.72
CA VAL A 89 2.62 5.91 -14.86
C VAL A 89 2.25 4.83 -15.86
N GLU A 90 3.05 4.71 -16.94
CA GLU A 90 2.82 3.71 -17.97
C GLU A 90 2.96 2.28 -17.42
N ASP A 91 3.93 2.05 -16.55
CA ASP A 91 4.10 0.75 -15.89
C ASP A 91 2.90 0.41 -15.03
N PHE A 92 2.42 1.37 -14.26
CA PHE A 92 1.23 1.18 -13.44
C PHE A 92 0.01 0.85 -14.32
N ALA A 93 -0.19 1.62 -15.37
CA ALA A 93 -1.34 1.45 -16.25
C ALA A 93 -1.26 0.16 -17.07
N SER A 94 -0.05 -0.30 -17.42
CA SER A 94 0.14 -1.46 -18.30
C SER A 94 -0.36 -2.77 -17.68
N ALA A 95 -0.51 -2.84 -16.37
CA ALA A 95 -1.02 -4.04 -15.71
C ALA A 95 -2.40 -4.44 -16.27
N ALA A 96 -3.24 -3.46 -16.62
CA ALA A 96 -4.57 -3.72 -17.15
C ALA A 96 -4.55 -4.16 -18.62
N SER A 97 -3.41 -4.06 -19.30
CA SER A 97 -3.32 -4.35 -20.74
C SER A 97 -2.76 -5.73 -21.06
N THR A 98 -2.32 -6.49 -20.06
CA THR A 98 -1.80 -7.85 -20.27
C THR A 98 -2.70 -8.87 -19.56
N PRO A 99 -2.81 -10.11 -20.10
CA PRO A 99 -3.55 -11.15 -19.41
C PRO A 99 -2.98 -11.46 -18.02
N GLU A 100 -1.66 -11.50 -17.91
CA GLU A 100 -0.98 -11.78 -16.63
C GLU A 100 -1.24 -10.69 -15.60
N GLY A 101 -1.21 -9.43 -16.02
CA GLY A 101 -1.47 -8.31 -15.14
C GLY A 101 -2.91 -8.28 -14.66
N ARG A 102 -3.86 -8.52 -15.56
CA ARG A 102 -5.28 -8.58 -15.18
C ARG A 102 -5.56 -9.72 -14.21
N GLU A 103 -4.97 -10.89 -14.45
CA GLU A 103 -5.14 -12.05 -13.56
C GLU A 103 -4.53 -11.77 -12.19
N ALA A 104 -3.33 -11.19 -12.15
CA ALA A 104 -2.69 -10.82 -10.90
C ALA A 104 -3.53 -9.83 -10.10
N ALA A 105 -4.07 -8.80 -10.77
CA ALA A 105 -4.92 -7.81 -10.12
C ALA A 105 -6.20 -8.46 -9.55
N ARG A 106 -6.80 -9.38 -10.30
CA ARG A 106 -7.99 -10.11 -9.85
C ARG A 106 -7.71 -10.94 -8.61
N ILE A 107 -6.59 -11.66 -8.61
CA ILE A 107 -6.21 -12.50 -7.47
C ILE A 107 -5.99 -11.64 -6.22
N LEU A 108 -5.29 -10.52 -6.36
CA LEU A 108 -5.03 -9.64 -5.22
C LEU A 108 -6.31 -9.02 -4.68
N LEU A 109 -7.22 -8.60 -5.57
CA LEU A 109 -8.49 -8.03 -5.12
C LEU A 109 -9.33 -9.05 -4.38
N GLU A 110 -9.41 -10.29 -4.87
CA GLU A 110 -10.14 -11.34 -4.17
C GLU A 110 -9.58 -11.59 -2.78
N ASP A 111 -8.26 -11.60 -2.66
CA ASP A 111 -7.64 -11.80 -1.36
C ASP A 111 -7.87 -10.62 -0.42
N GLU A 112 -7.81 -9.40 -0.95
CA GLU A 112 -8.09 -8.19 -0.17
C GLU A 112 -9.47 -8.22 0.46
N ARG A 113 -10.46 -8.76 -0.24
CA ARG A 113 -11.83 -8.85 0.27
C ARG A 113 -11.97 -9.71 1.52
N ARG A 114 -10.97 -10.51 1.83
CA ARG A 114 -10.96 -11.38 3.00
C ARG A 114 -10.58 -10.66 4.29
N PHE A 115 -9.97 -9.47 4.19
CA PHE A 115 -9.51 -8.77 5.39
C PHE A 115 -9.70 -7.25 5.34
N ILE A 116 -9.88 -6.65 4.16
CA ILE A 116 -10.02 -5.20 4.00
C ILE A 116 -11.46 -4.82 3.78
N ASP A 117 -11.91 -3.80 4.50
CA ASP A 117 -13.19 -3.14 4.23
C ASP A 117 -12.95 -2.06 3.19
N HIS A 118 -13.13 -2.41 1.92
CA HIS A 118 -12.87 -1.49 0.82
C HIS A 118 -13.70 -0.21 0.89
N SER A 119 -14.92 -0.29 1.41
CA SER A 119 -15.80 0.88 1.47
C SER A 119 -15.28 1.97 2.41
N ARG A 120 -14.36 1.63 3.31
CA ARG A 120 -13.77 2.57 4.27
C ARG A 120 -12.27 2.71 4.10
N SER A 121 -11.71 2.19 3.01
CA SER A 121 -10.27 2.13 2.78
C SER A 121 -9.93 2.88 1.51
N PRO A 122 -9.66 4.20 1.60
CA PRO A 122 -9.35 5.00 0.43
C PRO A 122 -7.98 4.69 -0.13
N LEU A 123 -7.84 4.87 -1.45
CA LEU A 123 -6.54 4.72 -2.12
C LEU A 123 -6.43 5.77 -3.22
N TRP A 124 -5.20 6.19 -3.49
CA TRP A 124 -4.92 7.18 -4.52
C TRP A 124 -3.47 7.09 -4.97
N ILE A 125 -3.18 7.73 -6.11
CA ILE A 125 -1.83 7.80 -6.66
C ILE A 125 -1.20 9.13 -6.24
N SER A 126 0.07 9.08 -5.87
CA SER A 126 0.82 10.26 -5.47
C SER A 126 2.24 10.23 -6.03
N VAL A 127 2.89 11.37 -6.00
CA VAL A 127 4.29 11.52 -6.39
C VAL A 127 5.07 11.99 -5.16
N GLU A 128 6.17 11.31 -4.87
CA GLU A 128 6.99 11.65 -3.71
C GLU A 128 7.90 12.82 -3.99
N HIS A 129 8.07 13.69 -3.00
CA HIS A 129 9.05 14.75 -3.01
C HIS A 129 9.87 14.65 -1.73
N PRO A 130 11.04 13.99 -1.75
CA PRO A 130 11.87 13.87 -0.56
C PRO A 130 12.33 15.26 -0.11
N ILE A 131 12.06 15.59 1.13
CA ILE A 131 12.45 16.89 1.69
C ILE A 131 13.65 16.74 2.62
N VAL A 132 13.67 15.66 3.39
CA VAL A 132 14.78 15.35 4.29
C VAL A 132 15.15 13.89 4.09
N GLU A 133 16.43 13.63 3.84
CA GLU A 133 17.00 12.28 3.81
C GLU A 133 18.35 12.30 4.51
N ARG A 134 18.65 11.24 5.25
CA ARG A 134 19.90 11.13 6.00
C ARG A 134 20.65 9.86 5.64
#